data_90cc5e938e287a67da85100915809ee2
#
_entry.id   90cc5e938e287a67da85100915809ee2
#
_cell.length_a   1.000
_cell.length_b   1.000
_cell.length_c   1.000
_cell.angle_alpha   90.00
_cell.angle_beta   90.00
_cell.angle_gamma   90.00
#
_symmetry.space_group_name_H-M   'P 1'
#
loop_
_entity.id
_entity.type
_entity.pdbx_description
1 polymer ?
#
loop_
_entity_poly.entity_id
_entity_poly.type
_entity_poly.pdbx_seq_one_letter_code
_entity_poly.pdbx_strand_id
1 'polypeptide(L)'
;MAIRVFIKRTCEDSSKEKELFGLVRKLRSLVPQXPGYLSSKYVKNINLPKDIVAISTWDSLEDWQNWYKSEERREIQSKIDAIPGVETTFQTYEDTKTE
;
A
#
# COMPACT_ATOMS: atom_id res chain seq x y z
N MET A 1 18.21 -1.36 9.16
CA MET A 1 17.61 -0.12 8.66
C MET A 1 16.17 -0.37 8.30
N ALA A 2 15.31 0.57 8.64
CA ALA A 2 13.90 0.40 8.31
C ALA A 2 13.66 0.52 6.82
N ILE A 3 12.67 -0.20 6.36
CA ILE A 3 12.23 -0.18 4.97
C ILE A 3 10.93 0.61 4.90
N ARG A 4 10.85 1.51 3.94
CA ARG A 4 9.62 2.26 3.70
C ARG A 4 9.11 1.93 2.32
N VAL A 5 7.84 1.56 2.24
CA VAL A 5 7.23 1.20 0.97
C VAL A 5 6.16 2.23 0.64
N PHE A 6 6.27 2.79 -0.54
CA PHE A 6 5.29 3.75 -1.04
C PHE A 6 4.40 3.03 -2.04
N ILE A 7 3.13 2.95 -1.71
CA ILE A 7 2.15 2.25 -2.53
C ILE A 7 1.19 3.29 -3.07
N LYS A 8 1.33 3.62 -4.35
CA LYS A 8 0.47 4.64 -4.94
C LYS A 8 -0.65 3.96 -5.70
N ARG A 9 -1.87 4.37 -5.39
CA ARG A 9 -3.04 3.90 -6.11
C ARG A 9 -3.73 5.09 -6.74
N THR A 10 -3.91 5.00 -8.06
CA THR A 10 -4.58 6.03 -8.83
C THR A 10 -5.94 5.51 -9.24
N CYS A 11 -6.98 6.30 -8.95
CA CYS A 11 -8.35 5.92 -9.28
C CYS A 11 -8.91 6.95 -10.25
N GLU A 12 -8.98 6.60 -11.53
CA GLU A 12 -9.42 7.53 -12.55
C GLU A 12 -10.89 7.86 -12.49
N ASP A 13 -11.69 6.90 -12.05
CA ASP A 13 -13.15 7.04 -12.01
C ASP A 13 -13.58 7.18 -10.57
N SER A 14 -14.01 8.38 -10.18
CA SER A 14 -14.35 8.63 -8.78
C SER A 14 -15.52 7.76 -8.32
N SER A 15 -16.34 7.26 -9.23
CA SER A 15 -17.44 6.38 -8.83
C SER A 15 -16.94 5.04 -8.32
N LYS A 16 -15.66 4.73 -8.54
CA LYS A 16 -15.06 3.49 -8.07
C LYS A 16 -14.32 3.64 -6.75
N GLU A 17 -14.24 4.85 -6.21
CA GLU A 17 -13.45 5.09 -5.00
C GLU A 17 -13.97 4.29 -3.81
N LYS A 18 -15.27 4.20 -3.66
CA LYS A 18 -15.84 3.50 -2.53
C LYS A 18 -15.41 2.04 -2.52
N GLU A 19 -15.46 1.41 -3.68
CA GLU A 19 -15.05 0.02 -3.80
C GLU A 19 -13.55 -0.13 -3.51
N LEU A 20 -12.74 0.76 -4.07
CA LEU A 20 -11.31 0.73 -3.86
C LEU A 20 -10.98 0.88 -2.38
N PHE A 21 -11.58 1.89 -1.73
CA PHE A 21 -11.26 2.16 -0.33
C PHE A 21 -11.70 1.03 0.59
N GLY A 22 -12.80 0.35 0.23
CA GLY A 22 -13.21 -0.81 1.01
C GLY A 22 -12.16 -1.91 0.99
N LEU A 23 -11.56 -2.16 -0.18
CA LEU A 23 -10.52 -3.17 -0.29
C LEU A 23 -9.24 -2.73 0.40
N VAL A 24 -8.89 -1.45 0.27
CA VAL A 24 -7.70 -0.94 0.94
C VAL A 24 -7.85 -1.07 2.46
N ARG A 25 -9.05 -0.81 2.97
CA ARG A 25 -9.27 -0.96 4.41
C ARG A 25 -9.08 -2.41 4.87
N LYS A 26 -9.41 -3.37 4.02
CA LYS A 26 -9.16 -4.76 4.37
C LYS A 26 -7.67 -5.04 4.48
N LEU A 27 -6.88 -4.53 3.53
CA LEU A 27 -5.43 -4.67 3.62
C LEU A 27 -4.92 -4.04 4.91
N ARG A 28 -5.44 -2.86 5.22
CA ARG A 28 -5.01 -2.11 6.38
C ARG A 28 -5.32 -2.85 7.68
N SER A 29 -6.40 -3.60 7.70
CA SER A 29 -6.76 -4.34 8.90
C SER A 29 -5.92 -5.59 9.09
N LEU A 30 -5.35 -6.12 8.01
CA LEU A 30 -4.57 -7.35 8.06
C LEU A 30 -3.09 -7.10 8.30
N VAL A 31 -2.54 -6.03 7.73
CA VAL A 31 -1.10 -5.82 7.70
C VAL A 31 -0.47 -5.69 9.08
N PRO A 32 -1.13 -5.16 10.12
CA PRO A 32 -0.47 -5.07 11.43
C PRO A 32 -0.10 -6.41 12.03
N GLN A 33 -0.63 -7.50 11.53
CA GLN A 33 -0.29 -8.83 12.04
C GLN A 33 0.96 -9.40 11.43
N UNK A 34 1.57 -8.81 10.24
CA UNK A 34 2.51 -9.27 9.73
C UNK A 34 3.59 -9.01 10.44
N PRO A 35 4.46 -9.97 10.65
CA PRO A 35 5.70 -9.76 11.38
C PRO A 35 6.55 -8.67 10.76
N GLY A 36 7.14 -7.85 11.59
CA GLY A 36 8.01 -6.77 11.14
C GLY A 36 7.30 -5.52 10.70
N TYR A 37 6.00 -5.53 10.67
CA TYR A 37 5.24 -4.33 10.34
C TYR A 37 5.37 -3.30 11.46
N LEU A 38 5.65 -2.05 11.10
CA LEU A 38 5.80 -1.00 12.09
C LEU A 38 4.68 0.02 12.05
N SER A 39 4.35 0.53 10.86
CA SER A 39 3.33 1.56 10.77
C SER A 39 2.90 1.78 9.33
N SER A 40 1.76 2.45 9.19
CA SER A 40 1.29 2.92 7.89
C SER A 40 0.73 4.32 8.02
N LYS A 41 0.89 5.09 6.95
CA LYS A 41 0.24 6.38 6.80
C LYS A 41 -0.40 6.42 5.42
N TYR A 42 -1.52 7.13 5.34
CA TYR A 42 -2.21 7.29 4.07
C TYR A 42 -2.29 8.77 3.77
N VAL A 43 -1.80 9.16 2.60
CA VAL A 43 -1.78 10.55 2.21
C VAL A 43 -2.37 10.69 0.82
N LYS A 44 -2.88 11.87 0.52
CA LYS A 44 -3.49 12.15 -0.77
C LYS A 44 -2.70 13.24 -1.45
N ASN A 45 -2.50 13.09 -2.75
CA ASN A 45 -1.83 14.12 -3.53
C ASN A 45 -2.74 15.34 -3.64
N ILE A 46 -2.28 16.48 -3.11
CA ILE A 46 -3.11 17.68 -3.10
C ILE A 46 -3.41 18.13 -4.53
N ASN A 47 -2.44 18.01 -5.42
CA ASN A 47 -2.59 18.48 -6.79
C ASN A 47 -3.27 17.47 -7.70
N LEU A 48 -3.25 16.20 -7.32
CA LEU A 48 -3.87 15.12 -8.08
C LEU A 48 -4.64 14.24 -7.10
N PRO A 49 -5.84 14.69 -6.71
CA PRO A 49 -6.56 13.96 -5.65
C PRO A 49 -6.90 12.51 -5.98
N LYS A 50 -6.82 12.12 -7.24
CA LYS A 50 -7.05 10.73 -7.61
C LYS A 50 -5.90 9.82 -7.20
N ASP A 51 -4.75 10.39 -6.81
CA ASP A 51 -3.60 9.63 -6.35
C ASP A 51 -3.60 9.57 -4.83
N ILE A 52 -3.60 8.36 -4.31
CA ILE A 52 -3.52 8.15 -2.86
C ILE A 52 -2.33 7.26 -2.62
N VAL A 53 -1.54 7.61 -1.62
CA VAL A 53 -0.31 6.89 -1.32
C VAL A 53 -0.35 6.35 0.09
N ALA A 54 -0.09 5.05 0.21
CA ALA A 54 0.13 4.43 1.51
C ALA A 54 1.64 4.35 1.72
N ILE A 55 2.09 4.75 2.90
CA ILE A 55 3.50 4.66 3.26
C ILE A 55 3.59 3.70 4.42
N SER A 56 4.11 2.50 4.16
CA SER A 56 4.24 1.51 5.22
C SER A 56 5.70 1.33 5.57
N THR A 57 5.94 1.12 6.87
CA THR A 57 7.29 0.99 7.38
C THR A 57 7.47 -0.40 7.98
N TRP A 58 8.62 -1.02 7.69
CA TRP A 58 8.90 -2.39 8.07
C TRP A 58 10.29 -2.51 8.66
N ASP A 59 10.46 -3.48 9.56
CA ASP A 59 11.75 -3.75 10.17
C ASP A 59 12.80 -4.13 9.12
N SER A 60 12.42 -4.93 8.15
CA SER A 60 13.38 -5.43 7.17
C SER A 60 12.71 -5.63 5.82
N LEU A 61 13.54 -5.71 4.80
CA LEU A 61 13.04 -5.99 3.46
C LEU A 61 12.38 -7.36 3.41
N GLU A 62 12.94 -8.33 4.11
CA GLU A 62 12.38 -9.68 4.10
C GLU A 62 10.95 -9.67 4.68
N ASP A 63 10.74 -8.91 5.73
CA ASP A 63 9.40 -8.83 6.32
C ASP A 63 8.40 -8.24 5.33
N TRP A 64 8.79 -7.18 4.64
CA TRP A 64 7.92 -6.62 3.62
C TRP A 64 7.66 -7.62 2.50
N GLN A 65 8.70 -8.32 2.05
CA GLN A 65 8.54 -9.27 0.96
C GLN A 65 7.62 -10.42 1.35
N ASN A 66 7.69 -10.86 2.61
CA ASN A 66 6.79 -11.92 3.07
C ASN A 66 5.34 -11.46 3.03
N TRP A 67 5.08 -10.23 3.44
CA TRP A 67 3.73 -9.68 3.33
C TRP A 67 3.33 -9.55 1.88
N TYR A 68 4.22 -9.02 1.06
CA TYR A 68 3.93 -8.80 -0.35
C TYR A 68 3.52 -10.10 -1.05
N LYS A 69 4.15 -11.21 -0.67
CA LYS A 69 3.88 -12.49 -1.29
C LYS A 69 2.75 -13.25 -0.63
N SER A 70 2.24 -12.76 0.48
CA SER A 70 1.23 -13.51 1.22
C SER A 70 -0.03 -13.69 0.38
N GLU A 71 -0.67 -14.83 0.57
CA GLU A 71 -1.87 -15.15 -0.18
C GLU A 71 -2.99 -14.18 0.16
N GLU A 72 -3.10 -13.82 1.43
CA GLU A 72 -4.14 -12.90 1.88
C GLU A 72 -4.04 -11.56 1.17
N ARG A 73 -2.81 -11.01 1.13
CA ARG A 73 -2.63 -9.72 0.47
C ARG A 73 -2.92 -9.83 -1.03
N ARG A 74 -2.39 -10.88 -1.66
CA ARG A 74 -2.54 -11.01 -3.11
C ARG A 74 -3.99 -11.18 -3.52
N GLU A 75 -4.77 -11.86 -2.70
CA GLU A 75 -6.18 -12.04 -3.01
C GLU A 75 -6.91 -10.70 -3.03
N ILE A 76 -6.63 -9.85 -2.05
CA ILE A 76 -7.27 -8.54 -1.98
C ILE A 76 -6.74 -7.64 -3.09
N GLN A 77 -5.42 -7.67 -3.31
CA GLN A 77 -4.83 -6.84 -4.36
C GLN A 77 -5.37 -7.21 -5.74
N SER A 78 -5.62 -8.50 -5.98
CA SER A 78 -6.16 -8.89 -7.26
C SER A 78 -7.55 -8.28 -7.50
N LYS A 79 -8.33 -8.13 -6.44
CA LYS A 79 -9.62 -7.47 -6.56
C LYS A 79 -9.46 -5.98 -6.84
N ILE A 80 -8.45 -5.37 -6.24
CA ILE A 80 -8.16 -3.97 -6.54
C ILE A 80 -7.75 -3.83 -8.00
N ASP A 81 -6.90 -4.73 -8.47
CA ASP A 81 -6.42 -4.68 -9.86
C ASP A 81 -7.55 -4.87 -10.85
N ALA A 82 -8.63 -5.51 -10.45
CA ALA A 82 -9.75 -5.75 -11.33
C ALA A 82 -10.69 -4.55 -11.47
N ILE A 83 -10.51 -3.52 -10.64
CA ILE A 83 -11.35 -2.33 -10.73
C ILE A 83 -10.92 -1.51 -11.94
N PRO A 84 -11.81 -1.24 -12.90
CA PRO A 84 -11.40 -0.45 -14.05
C PRO A 84 -10.91 0.93 -13.64
N GLY A 85 -9.81 1.37 -14.23
CA GLY A 85 -9.27 2.70 -13.98
C GLY A 85 -8.44 2.83 -12.72
N VAL A 86 -8.18 1.72 -12.05
CA VAL A 86 -7.33 1.75 -10.85
C VAL A 86 -5.98 1.14 -11.18
N GLU A 87 -4.91 1.87 -10.82
CA GLU A 87 -3.55 1.39 -10.99
C GLU A 87 -2.82 1.47 -9.67
N THR A 88 -2.00 0.46 -9.40
CA THR A 88 -1.20 0.41 -8.19
C THR A 88 0.27 0.28 -8.55
N THR A 89 1.11 1.13 -7.97
CA THR A 89 2.56 1.00 -8.14
C THR A 89 3.21 0.98 -6.78
N PHE A 90 4.38 0.33 -6.71
CA PHE A 90 5.13 0.14 -5.47
C PHE A 90 6.53 0.67 -5.63
N GLN A 91 7.04 1.34 -4.61
CA GLN A 91 8.44 1.73 -4.54
C GLN A 91 8.94 1.46 -3.15
N THR A 92 10.09 0.83 -3.07
CA THR A 92 10.66 0.39 -1.80
C THR A 92 11.95 1.15 -1.53
N TYR A 93 12.03 1.74 -0.34
CA TYR A 93 13.17 2.55 0.07
C TYR A 93 13.72 2.04 1.39
N GLU A 94 14.98 2.24 1.57
CA GLU A 94 15.64 1.92 2.83
C GLU A 94 16.07 3.22 3.49
N ASP A 95 15.82 3.33 4.79
CA ASP A 95 16.31 4.50 5.51
C ASP A 95 17.82 4.61 5.37
N THR A 96 18.32 5.82 5.21
CA THR A 96 19.76 6.03 5.11
C THR A 96 20.26 6.68 6.38
N LYS A 97 21.56 6.62 6.56
CA LYS A 97 22.20 7.27 7.71
C LYS A 97 22.63 8.68 7.36
N THR A 98 21.77 9.42 6.72
CA THR A 98 22.10 10.78 6.39
C THR A 98 22.00 11.67 7.62
N GLU A 99 22.78 12.71 7.60
CA GLU A 99 22.79 13.69 8.69
C GLU A 99 22.57 15.08 8.18
#